data_2b6e8b8f2f170b49d894c3277ffb29c3
#
_entry.id   2b6e8b8f2f170b49d894c3277ffb29c3
#
_cell.length_a   1.000
_cell.length_b   1.000
_cell.length_c   1.000
_cell.angle_alpha   90.00
_cell.angle_beta   90.00
_cell.angle_gamma   90.00
#
_symmetry.space_group_name_H-M   'P 1'
#
loop_
_entity.id
_entity.type
_entity.pdbx_description
1 polymer ?
#
loop_
_entity_poly.entity_id
_entity_poly.type
_entity_poly.pdbx_seq_one_letter_code
_entity_poly.pdbx_strand_id
1 'polypeptide(L)'
;MTYSGITLALSKGRIFEETLPLLAAAGITPSENPESSRKLIIGTNRADVRLIIVRASDVPTYVQYGAADLGIAGKDVLNEHGGNGLYQPLDLQIARCRMMVAVREGYDYAGQVKQGARIRVATKYVNAARDHFASKGVHIDLIKLYGSMELAPLVGLSDVIVDLVSTGGTLKANGLVAVEHISDISSRLVVNQAALKLKRSLIQPVIDAFAASI
;
A
#
# COMPACT_ATOMS: atom_id res chain seq x y z
N MET A 1 -15.75 -22.76 14.80
CA MET A 1 -16.20 -21.68 15.70
C MET A 1 -15.75 -20.36 15.11
N THR A 2 -16.67 -19.45 14.90
CA THR A 2 -16.35 -18.08 14.44
C THR A 2 -15.71 -17.32 15.61
N TYR A 3 -14.58 -16.66 15.35
CA TYR A 3 -13.89 -15.83 16.35
C TYR A 3 -14.76 -14.62 16.70
N SER A 4 -15.10 -14.45 17.97
CA SER A 4 -15.99 -13.39 18.45
C SER A 4 -15.33 -12.02 18.61
N GLY A 5 -14.00 -11.97 18.61
CA GLY A 5 -13.21 -10.74 18.68
C GLY A 5 -13.03 -10.07 17.33
N ILE A 6 -12.07 -9.13 17.27
CA ILE A 6 -11.67 -8.44 16.04
C ILE A 6 -10.37 -9.03 15.47
N THR A 7 -10.31 -9.07 14.15
CA THR A 7 -9.14 -9.51 13.38
C THR A 7 -8.57 -8.33 12.62
N LEU A 8 -7.30 -8.03 12.83
CA LEU A 8 -6.58 -6.95 12.13
C LEU A 8 -5.60 -7.55 11.11
N ALA A 9 -5.75 -7.21 9.84
CA ALA A 9 -4.86 -7.63 8.76
C ALA A 9 -3.67 -6.67 8.61
N LEU A 10 -2.47 -7.21 8.65
CA LEU A 10 -1.20 -6.49 8.53
C LEU A 10 -0.28 -7.17 7.51
N SER A 11 0.60 -6.41 6.89
CA SER A 11 1.71 -6.95 6.10
C SER A 11 3.01 -6.83 6.87
N LYS A 12 3.99 -7.69 6.59
CA LYS A 12 5.35 -7.57 7.12
C LYS A 12 6.07 -6.33 6.56
N GLY A 13 7.21 -5.99 7.16
CA GLY A 13 8.08 -4.92 6.75
C GLY A 13 7.70 -3.56 7.33
N ARG A 14 8.09 -2.50 6.65
CA ARG A 14 8.03 -1.12 7.14
C ARG A 14 6.65 -0.71 7.68
N ILE A 15 5.56 -1.11 7.01
CA ILE A 15 4.20 -0.81 7.48
C ILE A 15 3.96 -1.43 8.86
N PHE A 16 4.38 -2.70 9.06
CA PHE A 16 4.22 -3.36 10.35
C PHE A 16 5.04 -2.66 11.44
N GLU A 17 6.31 -2.39 11.17
CA GLU A 17 7.23 -1.74 12.12
C GLU A 17 6.68 -0.39 12.58
N GLU A 18 6.25 0.45 11.63
CA GLU A 18 5.69 1.76 11.93
C GLU A 18 4.26 1.70 12.53
N THR A 19 3.58 0.54 12.44
CA THR A 19 2.27 0.31 13.09
C THR A 19 2.41 -0.06 14.58
N LEU A 20 3.54 -0.59 15.02
CA LEU A 20 3.72 -1.05 16.40
C LEU A 20 3.40 0.02 17.46
N PRO A 21 3.84 1.29 17.32
CA PRO A 21 3.48 2.35 18.27
C PRO A 21 1.97 2.61 18.34
N LEU A 22 1.27 2.53 17.20
CA LEU A 22 -0.18 2.72 17.14
C LEU A 22 -0.92 1.57 17.81
N LEU A 23 -0.46 0.33 17.62
CA LEU A 23 -1.00 -0.84 18.33
C LEU A 23 -0.79 -0.70 19.84
N ALA A 24 0.41 -0.29 20.26
CA ALA A 24 0.71 -0.07 21.68
C ALA A 24 -0.19 0.99 22.31
N ALA A 25 -0.47 2.09 21.61
CA ALA A 25 -1.39 3.14 22.04
C ALA A 25 -2.84 2.62 22.20
N ALA A 26 -3.24 1.65 21.38
CA ALA A 26 -4.53 0.95 21.52
C ALA A 26 -4.50 -0.18 22.56
N GLY A 27 -3.40 -0.34 23.32
CA GLY A 27 -3.23 -1.41 24.30
C GLY A 27 -3.12 -2.79 23.66
N ILE A 28 -2.65 -2.87 22.41
CA ILE A 28 -2.51 -4.12 21.66
C ILE A 28 -1.01 -4.43 21.50
N THR A 29 -0.58 -5.58 22.00
CA THR A 29 0.80 -6.06 21.84
C THR A 29 0.76 -7.47 21.24
N PRO A 30 1.43 -7.70 20.09
CA PRO A 30 1.52 -9.04 19.52
C PRO A 30 2.20 -10.01 20.50
N SER A 31 1.69 -11.25 20.57
CA SER A 31 2.26 -12.30 21.46
C SER A 31 3.62 -12.83 21.00
N GLU A 32 3.95 -12.61 19.73
CA GLU A 32 5.24 -12.93 19.12
C GLU A 32 5.54 -11.95 17.98
N ASN A 33 6.82 -11.82 17.63
CA ASN A 33 7.20 -10.93 16.54
C ASN A 33 6.83 -11.52 15.17
N PRO A 34 5.90 -10.90 14.42
CA PRO A 34 5.48 -11.36 13.11
C PRO A 34 6.62 -11.47 12.09
N GLU A 35 7.65 -10.60 12.17
CA GLU A 35 8.76 -10.59 11.21
C GLU A 35 9.57 -11.92 11.26
N SER A 36 9.78 -12.46 12.46
CA SER A 36 10.51 -13.71 12.68
C SER A 36 9.62 -14.95 12.72
N SER A 37 8.31 -14.77 12.92
CA SER A 37 7.36 -15.89 12.99
C SER A 37 6.97 -16.40 11.61
N ARG A 38 6.74 -17.73 11.52
CA ARG A 38 6.11 -18.37 10.36
C ARG A 38 4.59 -18.47 10.48
N LYS A 39 4.05 -18.14 11.65
CA LYS A 39 2.59 -18.13 11.85
C LYS A 39 1.96 -16.97 11.09
N LEU A 40 0.82 -17.24 10.49
CA LEU A 40 0.02 -16.24 9.77
C LEU A 40 -1.12 -15.68 10.62
N ILE A 41 -1.43 -16.32 11.73
CA ILE A 41 -2.37 -15.84 12.75
C ILE A 41 -1.60 -15.71 14.05
N ILE A 42 -1.56 -14.50 14.59
CA ILE A 42 -0.81 -14.16 15.79
C ILE A 42 -1.79 -13.60 16.83
N GLY A 43 -1.75 -14.16 18.02
CA GLY A 43 -2.49 -13.63 19.17
C GLY A 43 -1.90 -12.32 19.66
N THR A 44 -2.63 -11.66 20.55
CA THR A 44 -2.14 -10.48 21.26
C THR A 44 -2.32 -10.65 22.76
N ASN A 45 -1.86 -9.66 23.54
CA ASN A 45 -2.15 -9.57 24.97
C ASN A 45 -3.67 -9.45 25.26
N ARG A 46 -4.49 -9.15 24.26
CA ARG A 46 -5.94 -9.06 24.34
C ARG A 46 -6.58 -10.29 23.69
N ALA A 47 -7.36 -11.06 24.46
CA ALA A 47 -8.05 -12.26 23.97
C ALA A 47 -9.09 -11.96 22.86
N ASP A 48 -9.60 -10.72 22.83
CA ASP A 48 -10.57 -10.23 21.85
C ASP A 48 -9.92 -9.63 20.59
N VAL A 49 -8.58 -9.65 20.45
CA VAL A 49 -7.84 -9.11 19.30
C VAL A 49 -6.83 -10.13 18.79
N ARG A 50 -6.85 -10.41 17.52
CA ARG A 50 -5.80 -11.18 16.82
C ARG A 50 -5.33 -10.48 15.55
N LEU A 51 -4.11 -10.77 15.15
CA LEU A 51 -3.51 -10.29 13.92
C LEU A 51 -3.51 -11.41 12.89
N ILE A 52 -3.71 -11.05 11.62
CA ILE A 52 -3.39 -11.92 10.49
C ILE A 52 -2.33 -11.25 9.63
N ILE A 53 -1.34 -12.04 9.22
CA ILE A 53 -0.20 -11.56 8.43
C ILE A 53 -0.37 -12.01 6.99
N VAL A 54 -0.56 -11.04 6.12
CA VAL A 54 -0.84 -11.25 4.69
C VAL A 54 0.07 -10.36 3.83
N ARG A 55 0.08 -10.54 2.52
CA ARG A 55 0.77 -9.60 1.63
C ARG A 55 0.06 -8.26 1.64
N ALA A 56 0.82 -7.17 1.50
CA ALA A 56 0.26 -5.81 1.50
C ALA A 56 -0.86 -5.65 0.45
N SER A 57 -0.69 -6.25 -0.75
CA SER A 57 -1.70 -6.25 -1.82
C SER A 57 -3.00 -6.94 -1.45
N ASP A 58 -2.98 -7.85 -0.49
CA ASP A 58 -4.13 -8.70 -0.15
C ASP A 58 -4.92 -8.14 1.04
N VAL A 59 -4.32 -7.24 1.85
CA VAL A 59 -4.99 -6.63 3.01
C VAL A 59 -6.38 -6.08 2.66
N PRO A 60 -6.57 -5.27 1.61
CA PRO A 60 -7.90 -4.75 1.27
C PRO A 60 -8.92 -5.86 1.00
N THR A 61 -8.52 -6.92 0.30
CA THR A 61 -9.37 -8.06 -0.02
C THR A 61 -9.81 -8.81 1.25
N TYR A 62 -8.88 -9.09 2.18
CA TYR A 62 -9.23 -9.75 3.45
C TYR A 62 -10.22 -8.93 4.28
N VAL A 63 -10.07 -7.60 4.28
CA VAL A 63 -11.01 -6.71 4.98
C VAL A 63 -12.34 -6.62 4.23
N GLN A 64 -12.33 -6.48 2.90
CA GLN A 64 -13.54 -6.37 2.09
C GLN A 64 -14.47 -7.57 2.28
N TYR A 65 -13.92 -8.78 2.26
CA TYR A 65 -14.70 -10.02 2.40
C TYR A 65 -14.95 -10.43 3.87
N GLY A 66 -14.55 -9.62 4.85
CA GLY A 66 -14.81 -9.86 6.27
C GLY A 66 -13.97 -10.98 6.90
N ALA A 67 -12.91 -11.43 6.23
CA ALA A 67 -11.91 -12.32 6.84
C ALA A 67 -11.05 -11.57 7.88
N ALA A 68 -10.93 -10.26 7.72
CA ALA A 68 -10.47 -9.33 8.73
C ALA A 68 -11.51 -8.22 8.95
N ASP A 69 -11.61 -7.73 10.18
CA ASP A 69 -12.50 -6.62 10.53
C ASP A 69 -11.86 -5.26 10.20
N LEU A 70 -10.53 -5.18 10.41
CA LEU A 70 -9.71 -4.01 10.10
C LEU A 70 -8.45 -4.46 9.34
N GLY A 71 -7.77 -3.47 8.73
CA GLY A 71 -6.46 -3.70 8.12
C GLY A 71 -5.69 -2.40 7.98
N ILE A 72 -4.37 -2.51 7.76
CA ILE A 72 -3.52 -1.38 7.45
C ILE A 72 -2.88 -1.62 6.08
N ALA A 73 -3.12 -0.70 5.16
CA ALA A 73 -2.63 -0.80 3.79
C ALA A 73 -2.18 0.57 3.26
N GLY A 74 -1.19 0.57 2.40
CA GLY A 74 -0.78 1.76 1.68
C GLY A 74 -1.88 2.31 0.78
N LYS A 75 -1.96 3.62 0.64
CA LYS A 75 -2.94 4.27 -0.23
C LYS A 75 -2.81 3.85 -1.70
N ASP A 76 -1.60 3.52 -2.14
CA ASP A 76 -1.28 2.94 -3.44
C ASP A 76 -2.04 1.63 -3.70
N VAL A 77 -1.99 0.71 -2.72
CA VAL A 77 -2.69 -0.57 -2.79
C VAL A 77 -4.21 -0.38 -2.78
N LEU A 78 -4.70 0.56 -1.96
CA LEU A 78 -6.14 0.85 -1.88
C LEU A 78 -6.68 1.47 -3.17
N ASN A 79 -5.92 2.37 -3.79
CA ASN A 79 -6.28 2.96 -5.08
C ASN A 79 -6.31 1.90 -6.19
N GLU A 80 -5.32 1.01 -6.22
CA GLU A 80 -5.26 -0.08 -7.20
C GLU A 80 -6.38 -1.12 -7.01
N HIS A 81 -6.78 -1.37 -5.75
CA HIS A 81 -7.88 -2.28 -5.40
C HIS A 81 -9.27 -1.69 -5.74
N GLY A 82 -9.41 -0.35 -5.80
CA GLY A 82 -10.68 0.34 -6.03
C GLY A 82 -11.52 0.60 -4.78
N GLY A 83 -11.17 0.06 -3.62
CA GLY A 83 -11.70 0.42 -2.30
C GLY A 83 -13.18 0.12 -2.03
N ASN A 84 -13.89 -0.58 -2.92
CA ASN A 84 -15.32 -0.88 -2.76
C ASN A 84 -15.59 -1.68 -1.48
N GLY A 85 -16.58 -1.24 -0.68
CA GLY A 85 -16.95 -1.89 0.57
C GLY A 85 -16.00 -1.64 1.75
N LEU A 86 -14.97 -0.83 1.56
CA LEU A 86 -14.01 -0.44 2.59
C LEU A 86 -14.29 0.98 3.10
N TYR A 87 -14.23 1.14 4.42
CA TYR A 87 -14.21 2.44 5.07
C TYR A 87 -12.78 2.77 5.47
N GLN A 88 -12.32 3.99 5.17
CA GLN A 88 -10.95 4.47 5.45
C GLN A 88 -11.03 5.64 6.45
N PRO A 89 -11.18 5.37 7.76
CA PRO A 89 -11.38 6.43 8.74
C PRO A 89 -10.15 7.31 8.96
N LEU A 90 -8.94 6.74 8.83
CA LEU A 90 -7.70 7.43 9.21
C LEU A 90 -6.60 7.32 8.15
N ASP A 91 -5.92 8.44 7.92
CA ASP A 91 -4.58 8.48 7.37
C ASP A 91 -3.60 8.32 8.55
N LEU A 92 -2.94 7.17 8.62
CA LEU A 92 -2.03 6.87 9.74
C LEU A 92 -0.70 7.61 9.65
N GLN A 93 -0.44 8.30 8.54
CA GLN A 93 0.78 9.10 8.33
C GLN A 93 2.09 8.29 8.38
N ILE A 94 2.02 6.95 8.34
CA ILE A 94 3.16 6.03 8.37
C ILE A 94 3.50 5.49 6.98
N ALA A 95 4.70 4.92 6.84
CA ALA A 95 5.26 4.36 5.60
C ALA A 95 5.17 5.34 4.42
N ARG A 96 5.40 6.61 4.66
CA ARG A 96 5.30 7.68 3.66
C ARG A 96 6.29 7.47 2.53
N CYS A 97 5.80 7.62 1.31
CA CYS A 97 6.57 7.62 0.08
C CYS A 97 5.83 8.40 -1.01
N ARG A 98 6.36 8.42 -2.22
CA ARG A 98 5.78 9.11 -3.37
C ARG A 98 5.64 8.14 -4.52
N MET A 99 4.53 8.19 -5.22
CA MET A 99 4.40 7.53 -6.52
C MET A 99 4.98 8.45 -7.59
N MET A 100 5.94 7.94 -8.35
CA MET A 100 6.71 8.72 -9.31
C MET A 100 6.76 8.03 -10.66
N VAL A 101 6.87 8.82 -11.73
CA VAL A 101 7.39 8.34 -13.01
C VAL A 101 8.92 8.41 -12.95
N ALA A 102 9.59 7.33 -13.32
CA ALA A 102 11.04 7.30 -13.40
C ALA A 102 11.52 6.70 -14.72
N VAL A 103 12.69 7.14 -15.17
CA VAL A 103 13.29 6.80 -16.46
C VAL A 103 14.77 6.51 -16.29
N ARG A 104 15.39 5.92 -17.31
CA ARG A 104 16.86 5.86 -17.38
C ARG A 104 17.44 7.27 -17.42
N GLU A 105 18.56 7.45 -16.77
CA GLU A 105 19.32 8.68 -16.90
C GLU A 105 19.62 8.99 -18.37
N GLY A 106 19.41 10.26 -18.79
CA GLY A 106 19.57 10.69 -20.17
C GLY A 106 18.39 10.41 -21.12
N TYR A 107 17.31 9.75 -20.66
CA TYR A 107 16.10 9.56 -21.48
C TYR A 107 15.29 10.86 -21.58
N ASP A 108 14.97 11.31 -22.80
CA ASP A 108 14.18 12.53 -23.05
C ASP A 108 12.67 12.28 -22.88
N TYR A 109 12.25 12.11 -21.63
CA TYR A 109 10.84 11.89 -21.30
C TYR A 109 9.94 13.05 -21.75
N ALA A 110 10.37 14.30 -21.53
CA ALA A 110 9.57 15.47 -21.84
C ALA A 110 9.38 15.64 -23.36
N GLY A 111 10.42 15.35 -24.14
CA GLY A 111 10.34 15.36 -25.60
C GLY A 111 9.41 14.29 -26.14
N GLN A 112 9.48 13.06 -25.62
CA GLN A 112 8.60 11.97 -26.02
C GLN A 112 7.12 12.29 -25.72
N VAL A 113 6.82 12.84 -24.56
CA VAL A 113 5.45 13.28 -24.20
C VAL A 113 4.95 14.37 -25.16
N LYS A 114 5.77 15.39 -25.46
CA LYS A 114 5.40 16.47 -26.37
C LYS A 114 5.17 16.01 -27.82
N GLN A 115 5.93 15.03 -28.27
CA GLN A 115 5.79 14.46 -29.62
C GLN A 115 4.58 13.54 -29.77
N GLY A 116 3.84 13.25 -28.68
CA GLY A 116 2.72 12.32 -28.69
C GLY A 116 3.17 10.88 -28.91
N ALA A 117 4.40 10.55 -28.58
CA ALA A 117 4.92 9.20 -28.69
C ALA A 117 4.14 8.24 -27.78
N ARG A 118 3.98 7.00 -28.25
CA ARG A 118 3.42 5.93 -27.43
C ARG A 118 4.49 5.39 -26.48
N ILE A 119 4.27 5.53 -25.17
CA ILE A 119 5.25 5.23 -24.13
C ILE A 119 4.94 3.89 -23.49
N ARG A 120 5.91 2.98 -23.41
CA ARG A 120 5.79 1.72 -22.67
C ARG A 120 6.06 1.96 -21.19
N VAL A 121 5.09 1.66 -20.35
CA VAL A 121 5.12 1.89 -18.90
C VAL A 121 5.10 0.58 -18.14
N ALA A 122 6.18 0.22 -17.45
CA ALA A 122 6.20 -0.93 -16.56
C ALA A 122 5.82 -0.49 -15.14
N THR A 123 4.86 -1.19 -14.53
CA THR A 123 4.36 -0.85 -13.20
C THR A 123 3.61 -1.99 -12.53
N LYS A 124 3.56 -1.96 -11.21
CA LYS A 124 2.63 -2.73 -10.38
C LYS A 124 1.26 -2.02 -10.28
N TYR A 125 1.23 -0.71 -10.49
CA TYR A 125 0.10 0.20 -10.24
C TYR A 125 -0.57 0.61 -11.55
N VAL A 126 -1.23 -0.37 -12.18
CA VAL A 126 -1.78 -0.25 -13.54
C VAL A 126 -2.87 0.81 -13.62
N ASN A 127 -3.77 0.86 -12.62
CA ASN A 127 -4.86 1.83 -12.61
C ASN A 127 -4.33 3.25 -12.36
N ALA A 128 -3.46 3.42 -11.37
CA ALA A 128 -2.85 4.72 -11.08
C ALA A 128 -2.04 5.26 -12.28
N ALA A 129 -1.26 4.42 -12.95
CA ALA A 129 -0.52 4.83 -14.15
C ALA A 129 -1.46 5.19 -15.31
N ARG A 130 -2.50 4.38 -15.56
CA ARG A 130 -3.50 4.67 -16.60
C ARG A 130 -4.15 6.03 -16.39
N ASP A 131 -4.65 6.29 -15.17
CA ASP A 131 -5.35 7.52 -14.84
C ASP A 131 -4.44 8.74 -14.95
N HIS A 132 -3.20 8.61 -14.49
CA HIS A 132 -2.21 9.67 -14.58
C HIS A 132 -1.90 10.08 -16.02
N PHE A 133 -1.56 9.11 -16.87
CA PHE A 133 -1.22 9.40 -18.26
C PHE A 133 -2.46 9.81 -19.09
N ALA A 134 -3.63 9.23 -18.81
CA ALA A 134 -4.89 9.62 -19.44
C ALA A 134 -5.27 11.07 -19.13
N SER A 135 -5.08 11.53 -17.89
CA SER A 135 -5.35 12.93 -17.51
C SER A 135 -4.50 13.94 -18.25
N LYS A 136 -3.37 13.49 -18.81
CA LYS A 136 -2.42 14.32 -19.59
C LYS A 136 -2.55 14.12 -21.11
N GLY A 137 -3.46 13.24 -21.55
CA GLY A 137 -3.63 12.90 -22.96
C GLY A 137 -2.45 12.12 -23.56
N VAL A 138 -1.65 11.43 -22.72
CA VAL A 138 -0.49 10.66 -23.16
C VAL A 138 -0.88 9.22 -23.44
N HIS A 139 -0.55 8.73 -24.63
CA HIS A 139 -0.79 7.33 -25.02
C HIS A 139 0.27 6.40 -24.43
N ILE A 140 -0.16 5.35 -23.75
CA ILE A 140 0.75 4.41 -23.12
C ILE A 140 0.42 2.95 -23.44
N ASP A 141 1.44 2.10 -23.39
CA ASP A 141 1.33 0.65 -23.33
C ASP A 141 1.73 0.18 -21.93
N LEU A 142 0.75 -0.35 -21.18
CA LEU A 142 0.97 -0.79 -19.80
C LEU A 142 1.53 -2.21 -19.76
N ILE A 143 2.63 -2.39 -19.05
CA ILE A 143 3.28 -3.67 -18.80
C ILE A 143 3.22 -3.93 -17.30
N LYS A 144 2.32 -4.85 -16.89
CA LYS A 144 2.15 -5.18 -15.48
C LYS A 144 3.29 -6.06 -14.99
N LEU A 145 3.98 -5.59 -13.96
CA LEU A 145 4.98 -6.34 -13.21
C LEU A 145 4.55 -6.45 -11.74
N TYR A 146 5.22 -7.32 -10.99
CA TYR A 146 4.93 -7.54 -9.57
C TYR A 146 6.08 -7.10 -8.65
N GLY A 147 7.24 -6.79 -9.20
CA GLY A 147 8.43 -6.29 -8.51
C GLY A 147 9.58 -6.01 -9.46
N SER A 148 10.68 -5.45 -8.95
CA SER A 148 11.89 -5.12 -9.71
C SER A 148 11.62 -4.28 -10.95
N MET A 149 10.79 -3.24 -10.81
CA MET A 149 10.39 -2.37 -11.92
C MET A 149 11.59 -1.69 -12.56
N GLU A 150 12.62 -1.38 -11.78
CA GLU A 150 13.85 -0.71 -12.21
C GLU A 150 14.59 -1.48 -13.32
N LEU A 151 14.43 -2.81 -13.35
CA LEU A 151 15.05 -3.65 -14.37
C LEU A 151 14.43 -3.43 -15.76
N ALA A 152 13.13 -3.12 -15.82
CA ALA A 152 12.39 -3.06 -17.08
C ALA A 152 12.97 -2.08 -18.12
N PRO A 153 13.31 -0.82 -17.76
CA PRO A 153 13.94 0.08 -18.73
C PRO A 153 15.38 -0.31 -19.04
N LEU A 154 16.08 -0.97 -18.16
CA LEU A 154 17.48 -1.36 -18.37
C LEU A 154 17.62 -2.47 -19.43
N VAL A 155 16.66 -3.37 -19.49
CA VAL A 155 16.63 -4.48 -20.48
C VAL A 155 15.79 -4.14 -21.72
N GLY A 156 15.28 -2.90 -21.84
CA GLY A 156 14.50 -2.46 -23.00
C GLY A 156 13.05 -2.97 -23.01
N LEU A 157 12.55 -3.48 -21.89
CA LEU A 157 11.14 -3.93 -21.77
C LEU A 157 10.19 -2.73 -21.75
N SER A 158 10.55 -1.63 -21.09
CA SER A 158 9.75 -0.40 -21.02
C SER A 158 10.62 0.84 -21.24
N ASP A 159 9.97 1.97 -21.51
CA ASP A 159 10.62 3.28 -21.65
C ASP A 159 10.68 3.98 -20.32
N VAL A 160 9.61 3.84 -19.50
CA VAL A 160 9.47 4.42 -18.17
C VAL A 160 8.94 3.38 -17.18
N ILE A 161 9.05 3.70 -15.89
CA ILE A 161 8.37 2.97 -14.83
C ILE A 161 7.49 3.92 -14.02
N VAL A 162 6.43 3.37 -13.41
CA VAL A 162 5.67 4.03 -12.34
C VAL A 162 5.83 3.17 -11.09
N ASP A 163 6.47 3.72 -10.07
CA ASP A 163 6.72 2.99 -8.83
C ASP A 163 6.79 3.93 -7.62
N LEU A 164 6.85 3.33 -6.42
CA LEU A 164 6.98 4.04 -5.16
C LEU A 164 8.44 4.41 -4.90
N VAL A 165 8.65 5.66 -4.56
CA VAL A 165 9.97 6.21 -4.24
C VAL A 165 9.92 6.80 -2.83
N SER A 166 10.70 6.22 -1.91
CA SER A 166 10.93 6.80 -0.58
C SER A 166 12.14 7.74 -0.62
N THR A 167 13.35 7.20 -0.60
CA THR A 167 14.60 7.99 -0.63
C THR A 167 15.19 8.16 -2.04
N GLY A 168 14.77 7.33 -3.00
CA GLY A 168 15.33 7.28 -4.35
C GLY A 168 16.61 6.47 -4.48
N GLY A 169 17.08 5.84 -3.39
CA GLY A 169 18.32 5.05 -3.41
C GLY A 169 18.32 3.92 -4.44
N THR A 170 17.20 3.17 -4.54
CA THR A 170 17.06 2.07 -5.51
C THR A 170 17.13 2.58 -6.96
N LEU A 171 16.44 3.68 -7.27
CA LEU A 171 16.50 4.30 -8.60
C LEU A 171 17.94 4.67 -8.95
N LYS A 172 18.62 5.41 -8.06
CA LYS A 172 20.00 5.85 -8.26
C LYS A 172 20.97 4.67 -8.44
N ALA A 173 20.83 3.63 -7.63
CA ALA A 173 21.67 2.43 -7.73
C ALA A 173 21.52 1.70 -9.08
N ASN A 174 20.42 1.89 -9.78
CA ASN A 174 20.12 1.30 -11.08
C ASN A 174 20.17 2.29 -12.24
N GLY A 175 20.75 3.50 -12.05
CA GLY A 175 20.88 4.50 -13.12
C GLY A 175 19.55 5.05 -13.62
N LEU A 176 18.55 5.11 -12.73
CA LEU A 176 17.25 5.72 -13.02
C LEU A 176 17.09 7.03 -12.23
N VAL A 177 16.29 7.92 -12.80
CA VAL A 177 15.93 9.22 -12.20
C VAL A 177 14.41 9.36 -12.18
N ALA A 178 13.87 9.87 -11.07
CA ALA A 178 12.48 10.25 -10.97
C ALA A 178 12.27 11.58 -11.73
N VAL A 179 11.33 11.62 -12.66
CA VAL A 179 11.09 12.77 -13.54
C VAL A 179 9.74 13.44 -13.31
N GLU A 180 8.78 12.72 -12.71
CA GLU A 180 7.45 13.27 -12.48
C GLU A 180 6.81 12.68 -11.22
N HIS A 181 6.19 13.57 -10.41
CA HIS A 181 5.42 13.19 -9.23
C HIS A 181 3.97 12.89 -9.62
N ILE A 182 3.44 11.77 -9.14
CA ILE A 182 2.04 11.37 -9.35
C ILE A 182 1.22 11.67 -8.11
N SER A 183 1.64 11.15 -6.94
CA SER A 183 0.92 11.35 -5.68
C SER A 183 1.79 11.03 -4.46
N ASP A 184 1.45 11.64 -3.33
CA ASP A 184 1.98 11.25 -2.04
C ASP A 184 1.20 10.04 -1.50
N ILE A 185 1.93 9.12 -0.88
CA ILE A 185 1.42 7.87 -0.36
C ILE A 185 1.73 7.77 1.13
N SER A 186 0.72 7.38 1.90
CA SER A 186 0.82 6.97 3.31
C SER A 186 -0.10 5.78 3.55
N SER A 187 0.09 5.07 4.66
CA SER A 187 -0.79 3.97 5.02
C SER A 187 -2.09 4.45 5.66
N ARG A 188 -3.15 3.72 5.39
CA ARG A 188 -4.51 3.99 5.87
C ARG A 188 -4.97 2.86 6.78
N LEU A 189 -5.73 3.21 7.81
CA LEU A 189 -6.58 2.23 8.49
C LEU A 189 -7.80 1.98 7.59
N VAL A 190 -8.08 0.72 7.31
CA VAL A 190 -9.27 0.30 6.56
C VAL A 190 -10.13 -0.59 7.42
N VAL A 191 -11.44 -0.46 7.28
CA VAL A 191 -12.43 -1.16 8.11
C VAL A 191 -13.51 -1.76 7.22
N ASN A 192 -13.88 -3.00 7.50
CA ASN A 192 -15.04 -3.62 6.89
C ASN A 192 -16.31 -2.92 7.40
N GLN A 193 -17.17 -2.44 6.48
CA GLN A 193 -18.37 -1.67 6.85
C GLN A 193 -19.38 -2.47 7.67
N ALA A 194 -19.54 -3.77 7.40
CA ALA A 194 -20.42 -4.63 8.17
C ALA A 194 -19.84 -4.89 9.57
N ALA A 195 -18.54 -5.17 9.66
CA ALA A 195 -17.85 -5.36 10.93
C ALA A 195 -17.96 -4.12 11.82
N LEU A 196 -17.80 -2.92 11.25
CA LEU A 196 -17.95 -1.65 11.98
C LEU A 196 -19.33 -1.50 12.63
N LYS A 197 -20.39 -1.98 11.96
CA LYS A 197 -21.74 -1.96 12.50
C LYS A 197 -21.93 -3.03 13.57
N LEU A 198 -21.46 -4.24 13.33
CA LEU A 198 -21.72 -5.41 14.21
C LEU A 198 -20.80 -5.46 15.44
N LYS A 199 -19.57 -4.95 15.31
CA LYS A 199 -18.53 -5.00 16.36
C LYS A 199 -18.05 -3.61 16.78
N ARG A 200 -18.93 -2.60 16.70
CA ARG A 200 -18.55 -1.20 16.95
C ARG A 200 -17.89 -1.00 18.31
N SER A 201 -18.37 -1.66 19.34
CA SER A 201 -17.80 -1.57 20.70
C SER A 201 -16.34 -2.04 20.81
N LEU A 202 -15.89 -2.92 19.90
CA LEU A 202 -14.52 -3.40 19.84
C LEU A 202 -13.66 -2.59 18.85
N ILE A 203 -14.25 -2.14 17.73
CA ILE A 203 -13.54 -1.47 16.65
C ILE A 203 -13.31 0.02 16.94
N GLN A 204 -14.34 0.73 17.43
CA GLN A 204 -14.27 2.17 17.64
C GLN A 204 -13.14 2.58 18.60
N PRO A 205 -12.92 1.90 19.74
CA PRO A 205 -11.80 2.23 20.63
C PRO A 205 -10.42 2.12 19.95
N VAL A 206 -10.26 1.19 19.01
CA VAL A 206 -9.00 1.05 18.25
C VAL A 206 -8.82 2.22 17.29
N ILE A 207 -9.89 2.62 16.59
CA ILE A 207 -9.88 3.80 15.69
C ILE A 207 -9.53 5.06 16.51
N ASP A 208 -10.18 5.25 17.66
CA ASP A 208 -9.99 6.44 18.50
C ASP A 208 -8.56 6.51 19.06
N ALA A 209 -8.01 5.37 19.51
CA ALA A 209 -6.63 5.30 20.00
C ALA A 209 -5.61 5.60 18.89
N PHE A 210 -5.83 5.08 17.69
CA PHE A 210 -4.97 5.39 16.53
C PHE A 210 -5.07 6.87 16.17
N ALA A 211 -6.30 7.44 16.12
CA ALA A 211 -6.51 8.85 15.83
C ALA A 211 -5.82 9.79 16.83
N ALA A 212 -5.77 9.41 18.10
CA ALA A 212 -5.09 10.18 19.14
C ALA A 212 -3.54 10.10 19.08
N SER A 213 -3.01 9.22 18.23
CA SER A 213 -1.56 8.90 18.16
C SER A 213 -0.87 9.39 16.88
N ILE A 214 -1.63 10.03 15.95
CA ILE A 214 -1.14 10.56 14.66
C ILE A 214 -1.06 12.07 14.62
#